data_38f76db1ca5a063b9a33cc29f17c4402
#
_entry.id   38f76db1ca5a063b9a33cc29f17c4402
#
_cell.length_a   1.000
_cell.length_b   1.000
_cell.length_c   1.000
_cell.angle_alpha   90.00
_cell.angle_beta   90.00
_cell.angle_gamma   90.00
#
_symmetry.space_group_name_H-M   'P 1'
#
loop_
_entity.id
_entity.type
_entity.pdbx_description
1 polymer ?
#
loop_
_entity_poly.entity_id
_entity_poly.type
_entity_poly.pdbx_seq_one_letter_code
_entity_poly.pdbx_strand_id
1 'polypeptide(L)'
;YNMNAMIFHIRANHDAWYNSKINKVNRQLSNVDFSKFDPLEYVITEAHKRGIEFHAWMNPYRIGSTYASVEDVASAYSDYPNNPASKKENVLMGSTLQILNPGIPEVRDFIVDTCMEVVNNYDVDAIHFDDYFYASGINDASTIAKYNTEGLSTSDFRRKQVDLFIK
;
A
#
# COMPACT_ATOMS: atom_id res chain seq x y z
N TYR A 1 -11.70 -11.14 -27.75
CA TYR A 1 -12.12 -10.21 -26.69
C TYR A 1 -11.47 -8.87 -26.97
N ASN A 2 -12.28 -7.79 -27.04
CA ASN A 2 -11.78 -6.41 -27.22
C ASN A 2 -11.46 -5.83 -25.83
N MET A 3 -10.37 -6.27 -25.21
CA MET A 3 -9.86 -5.68 -23.96
C MET A 3 -9.00 -4.47 -24.32
N ASN A 4 -9.23 -3.35 -23.63
CA ASN A 4 -8.50 -2.10 -23.80
C ASN A 4 -7.76 -1.64 -22.56
N ALA A 5 -8.00 -2.27 -21.41
CA ALA A 5 -7.28 -1.99 -20.16
C ALA A 5 -7.05 -3.26 -19.35
N MET A 6 -5.96 -3.28 -18.59
CA MET A 6 -5.59 -4.33 -17.65
C MET A 6 -5.37 -3.72 -16.28
N ILE A 7 -6.07 -4.24 -15.26
CA ILE A 7 -5.83 -3.90 -13.86
C ILE A 7 -4.96 -5.01 -13.26
N PHE A 8 -3.74 -4.67 -12.85
CA PHE A 8 -2.76 -5.64 -12.37
C PHE A 8 -2.30 -5.31 -10.96
N HIS A 9 -2.39 -6.29 -10.05
CA HIS A 9 -2.10 -6.09 -8.63
C HIS A 9 -0.61 -6.08 -8.35
N ILE A 10 -0.01 -4.91 -8.20
CA ILE A 10 1.42 -4.72 -7.96
C ILE A 10 1.79 -4.55 -6.48
N ARG A 11 0.80 -4.35 -5.59
CA ARG A 11 0.97 -4.24 -4.16
C ARG A 11 -0.29 -4.72 -3.43
N ALA A 12 -0.43 -6.06 -3.35
CA ALA A 12 -1.58 -6.72 -2.73
C ALA A 12 -1.56 -6.64 -1.20
N ASN A 13 -0.37 -6.75 -0.63
CA ASN A 13 -0.07 -6.57 0.78
C ASN A 13 0.96 -5.44 0.91
N HIS A 14 1.65 -5.35 2.04
CA HIS A 14 2.66 -4.32 2.26
C HIS A 14 4.03 -4.70 1.68
N ASP A 15 4.04 -5.27 0.50
CA ASP A 15 5.23 -5.65 -0.27
C ASP A 15 5.03 -5.37 -1.77
N ALA A 16 6.11 -4.98 -2.42
CA ALA A 16 6.11 -4.57 -3.82
C ALA A 16 6.37 -5.75 -4.76
N TRP A 17 5.57 -5.88 -5.82
CA TRP A 17 5.79 -6.78 -6.96
C TRP A 17 6.56 -6.08 -8.09
N TYR A 18 7.44 -5.14 -7.73
CA TYR A 18 8.26 -4.34 -8.62
C TYR A 18 9.57 -3.95 -7.93
N ASN A 19 10.49 -3.32 -8.67
CA ASN A 19 11.79 -2.86 -8.16
C ASN A 19 11.63 -1.62 -7.25
N SER A 20 11.13 -1.82 -6.05
CA SER A 20 10.93 -0.73 -5.08
C SER A 20 12.20 -0.40 -4.31
N LYS A 21 12.39 0.88 -4.00
CA LYS A 21 13.46 1.39 -3.13
C LYS A 21 12.96 1.71 -1.72
N ILE A 22 11.65 1.86 -1.54
CA ILE A 22 11.04 2.25 -0.27
C ILE A 22 10.18 1.14 0.34
N ASN A 23 9.64 0.23 -0.49
CA ASN A 23 8.89 -0.93 -0.02
C ASN A 23 9.76 -2.19 0.00
N LYS A 24 9.43 -3.10 0.89
CA LYS A 24 9.95 -4.46 0.85
C LYS A 24 9.51 -5.14 -0.45
N VAL A 25 10.46 -5.63 -1.21
CA VAL A 25 10.14 -6.39 -2.43
C VAL A 25 9.58 -7.76 -2.05
N ASN A 26 8.54 -8.20 -2.77
CA ASN A 26 7.92 -9.50 -2.51
C ASN A 26 8.94 -10.64 -2.68
N ARG A 27 8.90 -11.60 -1.75
CA ARG A 27 9.85 -12.73 -1.70
C ARG A 27 9.88 -13.56 -2.98
N GLN A 28 8.82 -13.58 -3.77
CA GLN A 28 8.78 -14.32 -5.05
C GLN A 28 9.66 -13.68 -6.12
N LEU A 29 10.03 -12.41 -5.94
CA LEU A 29 10.96 -11.68 -6.78
C LEU A 29 12.40 -11.69 -6.24
N SER A 30 12.69 -12.41 -5.15
CA SER A 30 14.02 -12.42 -4.50
C SER A 30 15.16 -12.88 -5.40
N ASN A 31 14.86 -13.67 -6.43
CA ASN A 31 15.83 -14.17 -7.41
C ASN A 31 15.87 -13.36 -8.71
N VAL A 32 15.10 -12.27 -8.80
CA VAL A 32 15.09 -11.40 -9.98
C VAL A 32 16.26 -10.43 -9.92
N ASP A 33 17.09 -10.45 -10.95
CA ASP A 33 18.12 -9.43 -11.18
C ASP A 33 17.49 -8.27 -11.95
N PHE A 34 16.96 -7.29 -11.24
CA PHE A 34 16.30 -6.11 -11.81
C PHE A 34 17.21 -5.28 -12.74
N SER A 35 18.53 -5.46 -12.67
CA SER A 35 19.44 -4.81 -13.63
C SER A 35 19.39 -5.43 -15.03
N LYS A 36 18.84 -6.63 -15.15
CA LYS A 36 18.70 -7.37 -16.42
C LYS A 36 17.27 -7.50 -16.89
N PHE A 37 16.33 -7.61 -15.95
CA PHE A 37 14.93 -7.85 -16.27
C PHE A 37 14.04 -7.31 -15.15
N ASP A 38 13.16 -6.36 -15.49
CA ASP A 38 12.10 -5.90 -14.61
C ASP A 38 10.76 -6.48 -15.07
N PRO A 39 10.15 -7.39 -14.26
CA PRO A 39 8.89 -8.03 -14.66
C PRO A 39 7.74 -7.03 -14.86
N LEU A 40 7.67 -5.97 -14.05
CA LEU A 40 6.61 -4.97 -14.17
C LEU A 40 6.77 -4.14 -15.44
N GLU A 41 7.97 -3.63 -15.71
CA GLU A 41 8.27 -2.89 -16.94
C GLU A 41 7.96 -3.73 -18.18
N TYR A 42 8.32 -5.05 -18.14
CA TYR A 42 8.01 -5.96 -19.23
C TYR A 42 6.50 -6.07 -19.48
N VAL A 43 5.68 -6.28 -18.44
CA VAL A 43 4.22 -6.44 -18.58
C VAL A 43 3.59 -5.15 -19.10
N ILE A 44 4.00 -3.97 -18.59
CA ILE A 44 3.53 -2.68 -19.07
C ILE A 44 3.85 -2.51 -20.56
N THR A 45 5.11 -2.74 -20.94
CA THR A 45 5.56 -2.63 -22.34
C THR A 45 4.75 -3.56 -23.26
N GLU A 46 4.49 -4.79 -22.84
CA GLU A 46 3.74 -5.76 -23.65
C GLU A 46 2.24 -5.44 -23.71
N ALA A 47 1.67 -4.80 -22.68
CA ALA A 47 0.31 -4.28 -22.70
C ALA A 47 0.18 -3.14 -23.73
N HIS A 48 1.06 -2.14 -23.65
CA HIS A 48 1.05 -0.97 -24.54
C HIS A 48 1.28 -1.35 -26.02
N LYS A 49 2.16 -2.29 -26.32
CA LYS A 49 2.33 -2.83 -27.69
C LYS A 49 1.04 -3.39 -28.28
N ARG A 50 0.06 -3.76 -27.45
CA ARG A 50 -1.23 -4.30 -27.85
C ARG A 50 -2.38 -3.29 -27.75
N GLY A 51 -2.07 -2.03 -27.44
CA GLY A 51 -3.06 -0.96 -27.25
C GLY A 51 -3.91 -1.17 -25.97
N ILE A 52 -3.33 -1.81 -24.94
CA ILE A 52 -3.98 -2.08 -23.66
C ILE A 52 -3.37 -1.15 -22.61
N GLU A 53 -4.19 -0.33 -21.96
CA GLU A 53 -3.80 0.47 -20.80
C GLU A 53 -3.40 -0.42 -19.61
N PHE A 54 -2.40 -0.02 -18.85
CA PHE A 54 -1.95 -0.70 -17.65
C PHE A 54 -2.29 0.11 -16.40
N HIS A 55 -3.23 -0.41 -15.58
CA HIS A 55 -3.62 0.19 -14.32
C HIS A 55 -2.95 -0.56 -13.17
N ALA A 56 -2.07 0.13 -12.45
CA ALA A 56 -1.33 -0.41 -11.31
C ALA A 56 -2.23 -0.47 -10.07
N TRP A 57 -2.71 -1.66 -9.71
CA TRP A 57 -3.57 -1.85 -8.55
C TRP A 57 -2.75 -2.03 -7.28
N MET A 58 -3.04 -1.23 -6.27
CA MET A 58 -2.45 -1.26 -4.94
C MET A 58 -3.53 -1.31 -3.86
N ASN A 59 -3.30 -2.11 -2.82
CA ASN A 59 -3.99 -1.97 -1.54
C ASN A 59 -3.16 -1.03 -0.65
N PRO A 60 -3.58 0.21 -0.39
CA PRO A 60 -2.68 1.20 0.22
C PRO A 60 -2.27 0.83 1.65
N TYR A 61 -3.19 0.33 2.48
CA TYR A 61 -2.92 0.11 3.91
C TYR A 61 -2.79 -1.34 4.32
N ARG A 62 -3.15 -2.31 3.48
CA ARG A 62 -3.13 -3.74 3.84
C ARG A 62 -1.70 -4.22 4.07
N ILE A 63 -1.43 -4.79 5.25
CA ILE A 63 -0.17 -5.49 5.57
C ILE A 63 -0.32 -6.98 5.26
N GLY A 64 -1.39 -7.60 5.70
CA GLY A 64 -1.65 -9.03 5.49
C GLY A 64 -2.69 -9.59 6.46
N SER A 65 -2.70 -10.91 6.60
CA SER A 65 -3.62 -11.64 7.49
C SER A 65 -2.90 -12.71 8.34
N THR A 66 -1.56 -12.73 8.33
CA THR A 66 -0.76 -13.84 8.88
C THR A 66 -0.03 -13.49 10.18
N TYR A 67 0.03 -12.23 10.55
CA TYR A 67 0.72 -11.78 11.76
C TYR A 67 -0.19 -11.93 12.99
N ALA A 68 0.37 -12.42 14.10
CA ALA A 68 -0.37 -12.63 15.34
C ALA A 68 -0.44 -11.36 16.20
N SER A 69 0.52 -10.43 16.04
CA SER A 69 0.64 -9.22 16.84
C SER A 69 1.24 -8.05 16.05
N VAL A 70 1.16 -6.84 16.59
CA VAL A 70 1.84 -5.66 16.02
C VAL A 70 3.36 -5.78 16.15
N GLU A 71 3.85 -6.49 17.18
CA GLU A 71 5.25 -6.81 17.39
C GLU A 71 5.79 -7.70 16.27
N ASP A 72 5.02 -8.71 15.84
CA ASP A 72 5.41 -9.59 14.73
C ASP A 72 5.51 -8.82 13.41
N VAL A 73 4.55 -7.89 13.17
CA VAL A 73 4.62 -7.00 12.00
C VAL A 73 5.88 -6.15 12.07
N ALA A 74 6.11 -5.42 13.17
CA ALA A 74 7.26 -4.54 13.31
C ALA A 74 8.59 -5.30 13.15
N SER A 75 8.68 -6.51 13.69
CA SER A 75 9.84 -7.39 13.53
C SER A 75 10.07 -7.79 12.07
N ALA A 76 9.01 -8.11 11.32
CA ALA A 76 9.11 -8.49 9.91
C ALA A 76 9.56 -7.34 8.98
N TYR A 77 9.49 -6.09 9.47
CA TYR A 77 9.92 -4.88 8.78
C TYR A 77 11.12 -4.19 9.45
N SER A 78 11.81 -4.84 10.39
CA SER A 78 12.96 -4.27 11.14
C SER A 78 14.11 -3.81 10.24
N ASP A 79 14.32 -4.49 9.11
CA ASP A 79 15.35 -4.14 8.12
C ASP A 79 14.95 -2.93 7.24
N TYR A 80 13.74 -2.40 7.43
CA TYR A 80 13.18 -1.27 6.70
C TYR A 80 12.77 -0.14 7.65
N PRO A 81 13.73 0.54 8.32
CA PRO A 81 13.43 1.49 9.39
C PRO A 81 12.58 2.69 8.97
N ASN A 82 12.62 3.06 7.69
CA ASN A 82 11.79 4.14 7.13
C ASN A 82 10.38 3.66 6.71
N ASN A 83 10.13 2.36 6.73
CA ASN A 83 8.81 1.82 6.45
C ASN A 83 7.94 1.92 7.70
N PRO A 84 6.74 2.51 7.63
CA PRO A 84 5.89 2.69 8.81
C PRO A 84 5.49 1.37 9.49
N ALA A 85 5.49 0.24 8.80
CA ALA A 85 5.24 -1.07 9.40
C ALA A 85 6.32 -1.53 10.39
N SER A 86 7.52 -0.91 10.39
CA SER A 86 8.57 -1.16 11.37
C SER A 86 8.25 -0.62 12.77
N LYS A 87 7.23 0.24 12.87
CA LYS A 87 6.78 0.86 14.11
C LYS A 87 5.40 0.33 14.49
N LYS A 88 5.31 -0.36 15.61
CA LYS A 88 4.06 -1.01 16.06
C LYS A 88 2.89 -0.05 16.28
N GLU A 89 3.14 1.20 16.65
CA GLU A 89 2.13 2.25 16.80
C GLU A 89 1.45 2.63 15.47
N ASN A 90 2.07 2.32 14.34
CA ASN A 90 1.54 2.54 12.99
C ASN A 90 0.69 1.37 12.48
N VAL A 91 0.59 0.29 13.24
CA VAL A 91 -0.11 -0.94 12.83
C VAL A 91 -1.41 -1.10 13.61
N LEU A 92 -2.48 -1.44 12.92
CA LEU A 92 -3.76 -1.82 13.51
C LEU A 92 -4.06 -3.29 13.22
N MET A 93 -4.43 -4.02 14.27
CA MET A 93 -4.92 -5.39 14.17
C MET A 93 -6.42 -5.36 13.97
N GLY A 94 -6.89 -5.79 12.81
CA GLY A 94 -8.31 -6.01 12.54
C GLY A 94 -8.71 -7.47 12.79
N SER A 95 -10.01 -7.77 12.63
CA SER A 95 -10.54 -9.14 12.85
C SER A 95 -9.93 -10.17 11.89
N THR A 96 -9.58 -9.78 10.68
CA THR A 96 -9.05 -10.68 9.63
C THR A 96 -7.82 -10.14 8.93
N LEU A 97 -7.52 -8.85 9.10
CA LEU A 97 -6.44 -8.18 8.38
C LEU A 97 -5.65 -7.28 9.33
N GLN A 98 -4.34 -7.23 9.12
CA GLN A 98 -3.47 -6.22 9.68
C GLN A 98 -3.32 -5.09 8.66
N ILE A 99 -3.45 -3.85 9.11
CA ILE A 99 -3.31 -2.67 8.25
C ILE A 99 -2.36 -1.65 8.87
N LEU A 100 -1.75 -0.84 8.03
CA LEU A 100 -1.19 0.44 8.47
C LEU A 100 -2.34 1.36 8.90
N ASN A 101 -2.09 2.21 9.88
CA ASN A 101 -3.09 3.12 10.44
C ASN A 101 -3.30 4.36 9.55
N PRO A 102 -4.44 4.49 8.82
CA PRO A 102 -4.66 5.62 7.92
C PRO A 102 -4.80 6.96 8.64
N GLY A 103 -5.09 6.93 9.95
CA GLY A 103 -5.22 8.11 10.79
C GLY A 103 -3.90 8.81 11.11
N ILE A 104 -2.75 8.19 10.80
CA ILE A 104 -1.42 8.73 11.08
C ILE A 104 -0.88 9.43 9.83
N PRO A 105 -0.52 10.74 9.91
CA PRO A 105 -0.04 11.50 8.75
C PRO A 105 1.16 10.85 8.05
N GLU A 106 2.20 10.45 8.79
CA GLU A 106 3.40 9.82 8.22
C GLU A 106 3.12 8.51 7.47
N VAL A 107 2.06 7.79 7.86
CA VAL A 107 1.61 6.59 7.14
C VAL A 107 1.02 6.98 5.78
N ARG A 108 0.18 8.02 5.73
CA ARG A 108 -0.38 8.51 4.47
C ARG A 108 0.70 9.01 3.54
N ASP A 109 1.64 9.81 4.06
CA ASP A 109 2.77 10.34 3.28
C ASP A 109 3.58 9.19 2.66
N PHE A 110 3.88 8.14 3.42
CA PHE A 110 4.56 6.95 2.90
C PHE A 110 3.78 6.25 1.77
N ILE A 111 2.44 6.19 1.86
CA ILE A 111 1.64 5.57 0.79
C ILE A 111 1.61 6.46 -0.45
N VAL A 112 1.56 7.78 -0.29
CA VAL A 112 1.72 8.73 -1.41
C VAL A 112 3.09 8.54 -2.08
N ASP A 113 4.16 8.48 -1.29
CA ASP A 113 5.52 8.22 -1.80
C ASP A 113 5.60 6.88 -2.56
N THR A 114 4.91 5.85 -2.07
CA THR A 114 4.80 4.56 -2.75
C THR A 114 4.12 4.69 -4.12
N CYS A 115 3.02 5.44 -4.22
CA CYS A 115 2.36 5.71 -5.49
C CYS A 115 3.27 6.51 -6.43
N MET A 116 3.92 7.54 -5.91
CA MET A 116 4.84 8.37 -6.67
C MET A 116 6.09 7.61 -7.13
N GLU A 117 6.58 6.64 -6.34
CA GLU A 117 7.64 5.74 -6.78
C GLU A 117 7.24 5.00 -8.06
N VAL A 118 6.02 4.47 -8.12
CA VAL A 118 5.54 3.76 -9.32
C VAL A 118 5.35 4.71 -10.50
N VAL A 119 4.65 5.82 -10.29
CA VAL A 119 4.38 6.82 -11.36
C VAL A 119 5.67 7.40 -11.95
N ASN A 120 6.70 7.59 -11.13
CA ASN A 120 7.96 8.17 -11.58
C ASN A 120 8.90 7.16 -12.28
N ASN A 121 8.72 5.86 -12.03
CA ASN A 121 9.65 4.84 -12.53
C ASN A 121 9.04 3.92 -13.61
N TYR A 122 7.70 3.91 -13.75
CA TYR A 122 6.99 3.03 -14.68
C TYR A 122 5.96 3.82 -15.50
N ASP A 123 5.80 3.46 -16.76
CA ASP A 123 4.83 4.07 -17.68
C ASP A 123 3.42 3.50 -17.46
N VAL A 124 2.87 3.70 -16.25
CA VAL A 124 1.52 3.26 -15.90
C VAL A 124 0.48 4.30 -16.36
N ASP A 125 -0.66 3.85 -16.87
CA ASP A 125 -1.75 4.73 -17.29
C ASP A 125 -2.59 5.20 -16.10
N ALA A 126 -2.67 4.40 -15.02
CA ALA A 126 -3.39 4.76 -13.82
C ALA A 126 -2.86 4.02 -12.58
N ILE A 127 -3.06 4.65 -11.41
CA ILE A 127 -3.04 3.96 -10.10
C ILE A 127 -4.47 3.58 -9.76
N HIS A 128 -4.70 2.32 -9.39
CA HIS A 128 -6.00 1.80 -9.02
C HIS A 128 -6.03 1.42 -7.54
N PHE A 129 -7.02 1.90 -6.81
CA PHE A 129 -7.35 1.47 -5.45
C PHE A 129 -8.73 0.82 -5.42
N ASP A 130 -8.89 -0.18 -4.58
CA ASP A 130 -10.19 -0.71 -4.16
C ASP A 130 -10.68 0.01 -2.88
N ASP A 131 -11.71 -0.52 -2.21
CA ASP A 131 -12.35 0.10 -1.04
C ASP A 131 -11.80 -0.38 0.31
N TYR A 132 -10.67 -1.08 0.36
CA TYR A 132 -10.11 -1.65 1.59
C TYR A 132 -9.16 -0.70 2.34
N PHE A 133 -9.66 0.48 2.75
CA PHE A 133 -8.87 1.45 3.51
C PHE A 133 -8.84 1.16 5.01
N TYR A 134 -9.97 0.75 5.60
CA TYR A 134 -10.08 0.39 7.01
C TYR A 134 -10.55 -1.05 7.18
N ALA A 135 -9.87 -1.81 8.03
CA ALA A 135 -10.27 -3.18 8.36
C ALA A 135 -11.37 -3.19 9.43
N SER A 136 -12.20 -4.24 9.42
CA SER A 136 -13.18 -4.47 10.49
C SER A 136 -12.48 -4.86 11.79
N GLY A 137 -13.05 -4.45 12.94
CA GLY A 137 -12.59 -4.85 14.27
C GLY A 137 -11.33 -4.14 14.76
N ILE A 138 -10.86 -3.10 14.08
CA ILE A 138 -9.71 -2.30 14.51
C ILE A 138 -10.05 -1.44 15.74
N ASN A 139 -9.03 -1.15 16.54
CA ASN A 139 -9.08 -0.17 17.61
C ASN A 139 -8.09 0.97 17.30
N ASP A 140 -8.59 2.11 16.85
CA ASP A 140 -7.83 3.32 16.54
C ASP A 140 -8.14 4.50 17.52
N ALA A 141 -8.69 4.19 18.70
CA ALA A 141 -9.11 5.19 19.67
C ALA A 141 -7.98 6.16 20.07
N SER A 142 -6.75 5.66 20.24
CA SER A 142 -5.58 6.47 20.55
C SER A 142 -5.22 7.45 19.42
N THR A 143 -5.36 7.01 18.18
CA THR A 143 -5.13 7.84 17.00
C THR A 143 -6.18 8.92 16.88
N ILE A 144 -7.46 8.57 17.08
CA ILE A 144 -8.56 9.53 17.09
C ILE A 144 -8.33 10.57 18.20
N ALA A 145 -7.99 10.14 19.42
CA ALA A 145 -7.72 11.07 20.54
C ALA A 145 -6.57 12.04 20.22
N LYS A 146 -5.57 11.60 19.46
CA LYS A 146 -4.40 12.42 19.11
C LYS A 146 -4.65 13.37 17.93
N TYR A 147 -5.36 12.92 16.91
CA TYR A 147 -5.42 13.63 15.62
C TYR A 147 -6.80 14.20 15.26
N ASN A 148 -7.86 13.84 16.01
CA ASN A 148 -9.22 14.38 15.78
C ASN A 148 -9.41 15.73 16.49
N THR A 149 -8.73 16.76 16.03
CA THR A 149 -8.81 18.11 16.61
C THR A 149 -10.14 18.82 16.34
N GLU A 150 -10.95 18.30 15.42
CA GLU A 150 -12.24 18.88 15.02
C GLU A 150 -13.42 18.25 15.77
N GLY A 151 -13.20 17.25 16.61
CA GLY A 151 -14.26 16.59 17.37
C GLY A 151 -15.23 15.78 16.49
N LEU A 152 -14.75 15.26 15.36
CA LEU A 152 -15.56 14.46 14.43
C LEU A 152 -16.00 13.13 15.07
N SER A 153 -17.10 12.57 14.60
CA SER A 153 -17.41 11.18 14.91
C SER A 153 -16.31 10.25 14.40
N THR A 154 -16.19 9.05 14.96
CA THR A 154 -15.21 8.04 14.49
C THR A 154 -15.32 7.79 12.99
N SER A 155 -16.54 7.68 12.47
CA SER A 155 -16.79 7.45 11.04
C SER A 155 -16.38 8.63 10.18
N ASP A 156 -16.67 9.85 10.62
CA ASP A 156 -16.30 11.07 9.88
C ASP A 156 -14.78 11.29 9.93
N PHE A 157 -14.14 11.04 11.08
CA PHE A 157 -12.68 11.08 11.17
C PHE A 157 -12.03 10.12 10.17
N ARG A 158 -12.47 8.86 10.15
CA ARG A 158 -11.92 7.85 9.22
C ARG A 158 -12.13 8.23 7.76
N ARG A 159 -13.33 8.70 7.37
CA ARG A 159 -13.58 9.22 6.02
C ARG A 159 -12.64 10.36 5.66
N LYS A 160 -12.48 11.32 6.57
CA LYS A 160 -11.56 12.44 6.37
C LYS A 160 -10.12 11.99 6.13
N GLN A 161 -9.64 10.93 6.83
CA GLN A 161 -8.27 10.44 6.61
C GLN A 161 -8.11 9.83 5.20
N VAL A 162 -9.13 9.15 4.69
CA VAL A 162 -9.13 8.65 3.30
C VAL A 162 -9.17 9.81 2.31
N ASP A 163 -10.03 10.81 2.53
CA ASP A 163 -10.10 12.01 1.68
C ASP A 163 -8.76 12.76 1.62
N LEU A 164 -8.03 12.83 2.74
CA LEU A 164 -6.71 13.46 2.82
C LEU A 164 -5.63 12.66 2.08
N PHE A 165 -5.82 11.36 1.94
CA PHE A 165 -4.92 10.51 1.16
C PHE A 165 -5.15 10.64 -0.35
N ILE A 166 -6.43 10.72 -0.76
CA ILE A 166 -6.81 10.73 -2.19
C ILE A 166 -6.58 12.11 -2.85
N LYS A 167 -6.57 13.19 -2.07
CA LYS A 167 -6.35 14.58 -2.57
C LYS A 167 -4.89 14.92 -2.79
#